data_ee675f5bf61092e012a8be66e1532061
#
_entry.id   ee675f5bf61092e012a8be66e1532061
#
_cell.length_a   1.000
_cell.length_b   1.000
_cell.length_c   1.000
_cell.angle_alpha   90.00
_cell.angle_beta   90.00
_cell.angle_gamma   90.00
#
_symmetry.space_group_name_H-M   'P 1'
#
loop_
_entity.id
_entity.type
_entity.pdbx_description
1 polymer ?
#
loop_
_entity_poly.entity_id
_entity_poly.type
_entity_poly.pdbx_seq_one_letter_code
_entity_poly.pdbx_strand_id
1 'polypeptide(L)' 'MLESYFDCPHCWENQLKMIDPSILNQIFIEDCETCCNPLEFKILIQDNILLSFDVNSIEQ' A
#
# COMPACT_ATOMS: atom_id res chain seq x y z
N MET A 1 -3.11 -14.32 -3.32
CA MET A 1 -2.81 -12.90 -3.06
C MET A 1 -2.28 -12.69 -1.66
N LEU A 2 -1.34 -11.78 -1.51
CA LEU A 2 -0.84 -11.41 -0.20
C LEU A 2 -1.73 -10.35 0.42
N GLU A 3 -1.85 -10.39 1.74
CA GLU A 3 -2.59 -9.39 2.50
C GLU A 3 -1.63 -8.60 3.38
N SER A 4 -1.77 -7.28 3.38
CA SER A 4 -0.97 -6.42 4.23
C SER A 4 -1.84 -5.32 4.84
N TYR A 5 -1.67 -5.10 6.12
CA TYR A 5 -2.37 -4.01 6.82
C TYR A 5 -1.49 -2.77 6.85
N PHE A 6 -2.11 -1.63 6.73
CA PHE A 6 -1.41 -0.36 6.84
C PHE A 6 -2.29 0.68 7.54
N ASP A 7 -1.62 1.69 8.11
CA ASP A 7 -2.31 2.83 8.70
C ASP A 7 -2.23 4.02 7.74
N CYS A 8 -3.38 4.61 7.46
CA CYS A 8 -3.41 5.81 6.62
C CYS A 8 -2.66 6.96 7.32
N PRO A 9 -1.68 7.61 6.64
CA PRO A 9 -0.94 8.71 7.25
C PRO A 9 -1.75 9.99 7.48
N HIS A 10 -2.98 10.06 6.96
CA HIS A 10 -3.87 11.20 7.16
C HIS A 10 -4.88 10.98 8.28
N CYS A 11 -5.59 9.86 8.25
CA CYS A 11 -6.67 9.59 9.20
C CYS A 11 -6.32 8.52 10.24
N TRP A 12 -5.17 7.87 10.09
CA TRP A 12 -4.67 6.81 10.98
C TRP A 12 -5.60 5.60 11.08
N GLU A 13 -6.44 5.40 10.07
CA GLU A 13 -7.32 4.24 9.99
C GLU A 13 -6.56 3.03 9.51
N ASN A 14 -6.65 1.90 10.23
CA ASN A 14 -6.04 0.65 9.79
C ASN A 14 -6.85 0.04 8.66
N GLN A 15 -6.18 -0.30 7.57
CA GLN A 15 -6.82 -0.81 6.35
C GLN A 15 -6.07 -2.00 5.81
N LEU A 16 -6.79 -2.88 5.11
CA LEU A 16 -6.22 -4.03 4.45
C LEU A 16 -5.95 -3.73 2.99
N LYS A 17 -4.77 -4.09 2.51
CA LYS A 17 -4.40 -4.00 1.11
C LYS A 17 -4.08 -5.38 0.56
N MET A 18 -4.76 -5.75 -0.52
CA MET A 18 -4.48 -6.99 -1.25
C MET A 18 -3.37 -6.75 -2.26
N ILE A 19 -2.37 -7.61 -2.26
CA ILE A 19 -1.17 -7.45 -3.06
C ILE A 19 -1.01 -8.66 -3.97
N ASP A 20 -0.76 -8.42 -5.27
CA ASP A 20 -0.52 -9.48 -6.23
C ASP A 20 0.96 -9.90 -6.16
N PRO A 21 1.27 -11.13 -5.72
CA PRO A 21 2.66 -11.58 -5.60
C PRO A 21 3.34 -11.88 -6.93
N SER A 22 2.61 -11.88 -8.03
CA SER A 22 3.20 -12.11 -9.36
C SER A 22 3.97 -10.89 -9.88
N ILE A 23 3.75 -9.72 -9.30
CA ILE A 23 4.43 -8.48 -9.67
C ILE A 23 5.47 -8.17 -8.61
N LEU A 24 6.76 -8.24 -8.99
CA LEU A 24 7.86 -8.14 -8.03
C LEU A 24 8.05 -6.73 -7.49
N ASN A 25 7.79 -5.73 -8.30
CA ASN A 25 7.97 -4.33 -7.92
C ASN A 25 6.74 -3.54 -8.34
N GLN A 26 6.04 -3.00 -7.35
CA GLN A 26 4.79 -2.29 -7.58
C GLN A 26 4.88 -0.88 -6.98
N ILE A 27 4.58 0.11 -7.81
CA ILE A 27 4.44 1.50 -7.36
C ILE A 27 3.14 2.02 -7.95
N PHE A 28 2.21 2.42 -7.10
CA PHE A 28 0.92 2.91 -7.57
C PHE A 28 0.32 3.89 -6.57
N ILE A 29 -0.69 4.62 -7.03
CA ILE A 29 -1.39 5.62 -6.23
C ILE A 29 -2.84 5.19 -6.09
N GLU A 30 -3.35 5.13 -4.87
CA GLU A 30 -4.75 4.86 -4.58
C GLU A 30 -5.23 5.78 -3.46
N ASP A 31 -6.53 6.05 -3.46
CA ASP A 31 -7.14 6.88 -2.42
C ASP A 31 -7.41 6.08 -1.15
N CYS A 32 -7.28 6.75 -0.02
CA CYS A 32 -7.71 6.19 1.26
C CYS A 32 -9.22 5.98 1.25
N GLU A 33 -9.68 4.85 1.76
CA GLU A 33 -11.10 4.52 1.79
C GLU A 33 -11.90 5.42 2.74
N THR A 34 -11.24 6.00 3.74
CA THR A 34 -11.88 6.80 4.77
C THR A 34 -11.79 8.30 4.48
N CYS A 35 -10.58 8.80 4.29
CA CYS A 35 -10.36 10.24 4.11
C CYS A 35 -10.26 10.68 2.65
N CYS A 36 -10.20 9.71 1.72
CA CYS A 36 -10.12 9.93 0.27
C CYS A 36 -8.90 10.75 -0.18
N ASN A 37 -7.86 10.83 0.63
CA ASN A 37 -6.62 11.47 0.24
C ASN A 37 -5.74 10.51 -0.57
N PRO A 38 -5.01 10.99 -1.59
CA PRO A 38 -4.17 10.10 -2.38
C PRO A 38 -2.97 9.59 -1.58
N LEU A 39 -2.70 8.29 -1.73
CA LEU A 39 -1.59 7.62 -1.07
C LEU A 39 -0.73 6.93 -2.13
N GLU A 40 0.58 7.02 -1.96
CA GLU A 40 1.52 6.28 -2.81
C GLU A 40 1.95 5.00 -2.11
N PHE A 41 1.78 3.89 -2.80
CA PHE A 41 2.18 2.58 -2.31
C PHE A 41 3.43 2.11 -3.06
N LYS A 42 4.44 1.67 -2.31
CA LYS A 42 5.65 1.07 -2.85
C LYS A 42 5.80 -0.31 -2.26
N ILE A 43 5.77 -1.31 -3.11
CA ILE A 43 5.76 -2.71 -2.70
C ILE A 43 6.87 -3.45 -3.40
N LEU A 44 7.64 -4.23 -2.65
CA LEU A 44 8.70 -5.08 -3.17
C LEU A 44 8.45 -6.52 -2.72
N ILE A 45 8.40 -7.44 -3.69
CA ILE A 45 8.13 -8.86 -3.47
C ILE A 45 9.24 -9.69 -4.12
N GLN A 46 9.66 -10.75 -3.42
CA GLN A 46 10.60 -11.73 -3.96
C GLN A 46 10.20 -13.13 -3.44
N ASP A 47 10.17 -14.11 -4.35
CA ASP A 47 9.81 -15.50 -4.03
C ASP A 47 8.48 -15.61 -3.29
N ASN A 48 7.48 -14.86 -3.74
CA ASN A 48 6.14 -14.78 -3.13
C ASN A 48 6.16 -14.27 -1.69
N ILE A 49 7.24 -13.61 -1.29
CA ILE A 49 7.40 -13.02 0.04
C ILE A 49 7.42 -11.51 -0.07
N LEU A 50 6.63 -10.86 0.78
CA LEU A 50 6.61 -9.41 0.86
C LEU A 50 7.86 -8.92 1.59
N LEU A 51 8.78 -8.30 0.86
CA LEU A 51 10.03 -7.78 1.41
C LEU A 51 9.89 -6.37 1.96
N SER A 52 9.10 -5.54 1.28
CA SER A 52 8.95 -4.15 1.65
C SER A 52 7.55 -3.67 1.29
N PHE A 53 6.96 -2.91 2.19
CA PHE A 53 5.66 -2.30 1.99
C PHE A 53 5.69 -0.90 2.59
N ASP A 54 5.66 0.11 1.71
CA ASP A 54 5.66 1.51 2.14
C ASP A 54 4.41 2.20 1.64
N VAL A 55 3.82 3.02 2.50
CA VAL A 55 2.71 3.89 2.14
C VAL A 55 3.05 5.31 2.56
N ASN A 56 2.91 6.24 1.63
CA ASN A 56 3.23 7.65 1.86
C ASN A 56 2.08 8.53 1.43
N SER A 57 1.86 9.62 2.15
CA SER A 57 0.89 10.62 1.73
C SER A 57 1.49 11.45 0.59
N ILE A 58 0.63 11.78 -0.38
CA ILE A 58 1.00 12.64 -1.48
C ILE A 58 0.34 13.99 -1.24
N GLU A 59 1.15 15.02 -1.10
CA GLU A 59 0.64 16.39 -0.97
C GLU A 59 0.52 17.01 -2.35
N GLN A 60 -0.61 17.65 -2.55
CA GLN A 60 -0.88 18.39 -3.80
C GLN A 60 -0.80 19.88 -3.56
#